data_82f9c651a44e088be9167f76891fbfcc
#
_entry.id   82f9c651a44e088be9167f76891fbfcc
#
_cell.length_a   1.000
_cell.length_b   1.000
_cell.length_c   1.000
_cell.angle_alpha   90.00
_cell.angle_beta   90.00
_cell.angle_gamma   90.00
#
_symmetry.space_group_name_H-M   'P 1'
#
loop_
_entity.id
_entity.type
_entity.pdbx_description
1 polymer ?
#
loop_
_entity_poly.entity_id
_entity_poly.type
_entity_poly.pdbx_seq_one_letter_code
_entity_poly.pdbx_strand_id
1 'polypeptide(L)'
;MATQYVTCPNCKTQNLGAGGRCTNCGTNLPISPMPMQPYPQGAKIPGAEKKIAAGICGILVGGLGIHKFILGYQQEGLIYLGMFAAALIITFITCGIGSFLLIVPGVMGLIEGIIYLTKSDEEFVQTYIVNKKPWF
;
A
#
# COMPACT_ATOMS: atom_id res chain seq x y z
N MET A 1 -19.82 5.32 -9.70
CA MET A 1 -19.73 3.87 -9.98
C MET A 1 -19.97 3.16 -8.65
N ALA A 2 -20.91 2.21 -8.57
CA ALA A 2 -21.20 1.53 -7.31
C ALA A 2 -20.06 0.52 -7.04
N THR A 3 -19.34 0.71 -5.94
CA THR A 3 -18.31 -0.21 -5.47
C THR A 3 -18.97 -1.50 -4.97
N GLN A 4 -18.56 -2.62 -5.51
CA GLN A 4 -19.09 -3.93 -5.15
C GLN A 4 -18.30 -4.52 -3.98
N TYR A 5 -19.03 -5.05 -3.01
CA TYR A 5 -18.45 -5.71 -1.83
C TYR A 5 -18.84 -7.17 -1.78
N VAL A 6 -17.88 -8.01 -1.37
CA VAL A 6 -18.11 -9.44 -1.11
C VAL A 6 -17.83 -9.72 0.36
N THR A 7 -18.78 -10.35 1.04
CA THR A 7 -18.58 -10.78 2.42
C THR A 7 -17.82 -12.10 2.46
N CYS A 8 -16.72 -12.13 3.21
CA CYS A 8 -15.93 -13.33 3.37
C CYS A 8 -16.75 -14.42 4.11
N PRO A 9 -16.85 -15.64 3.56
CA PRO A 9 -17.62 -16.71 4.20
C PRO A 9 -17.00 -17.18 5.53
N ASN A 10 -15.70 -17.00 5.70
CA ASN A 10 -14.96 -17.48 6.87
C ASN A 10 -14.97 -16.47 8.03
N CYS A 11 -14.61 -15.21 7.79
CA CYS A 11 -14.48 -14.19 8.85
C CYS A 11 -15.55 -13.09 8.80
N LYS A 12 -16.50 -13.17 7.87
CA LYS A 12 -17.60 -12.22 7.67
C LYS A 12 -17.16 -10.76 7.37
N THR A 13 -15.87 -10.53 7.13
CA THR A 13 -15.33 -9.23 6.73
C THR A 13 -15.79 -8.87 5.32
N GLN A 14 -16.23 -7.63 5.13
CA GLN A 14 -16.58 -7.12 3.80
C GLN A 14 -15.31 -6.75 3.03
N ASN A 15 -15.19 -7.23 1.80
CA ASN A 15 -14.06 -7.00 0.92
C ASN A 15 -14.52 -6.33 -0.37
N LEU A 16 -13.68 -5.47 -0.94
CA LEU A 16 -13.93 -4.81 -2.22
C LEU A 16 -13.74 -5.78 -3.39
N GLY A 17 -14.73 -5.84 -4.26
CA GLY A 17 -14.67 -6.59 -5.52
C GLY A 17 -15.00 -8.08 -5.42
N ALA A 18 -15.41 -8.65 -6.55
CA ALA A 18 -15.66 -10.08 -6.70
C ALA A 18 -14.37 -10.81 -7.09
N GLY A 19 -13.99 -11.80 -6.31
CA GLY A 19 -12.77 -12.59 -6.53
C GLY A 19 -11.52 -11.99 -5.87
N GLY A 20 -10.60 -12.85 -5.51
CA GLY A 20 -9.38 -12.47 -4.79
C GLY A 20 -9.30 -13.09 -3.41
N ARG A 21 -8.46 -12.53 -2.54
CA ARG A 21 -8.29 -13.01 -1.16
C ARG A 21 -8.89 -12.02 -0.17
N CYS A 22 -9.50 -12.55 0.87
CA CYS A 22 -10.00 -11.74 1.99
C CYS A 22 -8.84 -10.96 2.64
N THR A 23 -9.04 -9.65 2.83
CA THR A 23 -8.03 -8.76 3.42
C THR A 23 -7.73 -9.06 4.90
N ASN A 24 -8.65 -9.75 5.57
CA ASN A 24 -8.52 -10.07 6.99
C ASN A 24 -7.97 -11.48 7.24
N CYS A 25 -8.53 -12.52 6.60
CA CYS A 25 -8.17 -13.92 6.87
C CYS A 25 -7.47 -14.65 5.71
N GLY A 26 -7.27 -13.99 4.57
CA GLY A 26 -6.60 -14.57 3.40
C GLY A 26 -7.41 -15.64 2.64
N THR A 27 -8.64 -15.95 3.05
CA THR A 27 -9.50 -16.92 2.37
C THR A 27 -9.85 -16.46 0.96
N ASN A 28 -9.83 -17.37 -0.02
CA ASN A 28 -10.27 -17.04 -1.37
C ASN A 28 -11.76 -16.69 -1.39
N LEU A 29 -12.07 -15.53 -1.97
CA LEU A 29 -13.42 -15.05 -2.10
C LEU A 29 -14.08 -15.64 -3.36
N PRO A 30 -15.35 -16.04 -3.29
CA PRO A 30 -16.04 -16.60 -4.44
C PRO A 30 -16.21 -15.53 -5.55
N ILE A 31 -16.04 -15.96 -6.80
CA ILE A 31 -16.24 -15.13 -8.00
C ILE A 31 -17.73 -15.00 -8.36
N SER A 32 -18.63 -15.43 -7.48
CA SER A 32 -20.06 -15.44 -7.75
C SER A 32 -20.63 -14.02 -7.80
N PRO A 33 -21.58 -13.74 -8.72
CA PRO A 33 -22.36 -12.52 -8.71
C PRO A 33 -23.33 -12.56 -7.52
N MET A 34 -22.83 -12.25 -6.32
CA MET A 34 -23.73 -11.99 -5.19
C MET A 34 -24.41 -10.63 -5.38
N PRO A 35 -25.66 -10.46 -4.92
CA PRO A 35 -26.35 -9.19 -5.02
C PRO A 35 -25.50 -8.09 -4.41
N MET A 36 -25.20 -7.08 -5.22
CA MET A 36 -24.41 -5.92 -4.86
C MET A 36 -25.15 -5.13 -3.77
N GLN A 37 -24.66 -5.19 -2.54
CA GLN A 37 -25.15 -4.31 -1.50
C GLN A 37 -24.32 -3.02 -1.50
N PRO A 38 -24.95 -1.84 -1.54
CA PRO A 38 -24.24 -0.59 -1.35
C PRO A 38 -23.61 -0.57 0.04
N TYR A 39 -22.34 -0.16 0.12
CA TYR A 39 -21.65 -0.03 1.39
C TYR A 39 -22.36 1.01 2.25
N PRO A 40 -22.67 0.74 3.52
CA PRO A 40 -23.27 1.72 4.39
C PRO A 40 -22.38 2.96 4.47
N GLN A 41 -22.93 4.11 4.13
CA GLN A 41 -22.20 5.37 4.22
C GLN A 41 -21.72 5.57 5.68
N GLY A 42 -20.39 5.69 5.88
CA GLY A 42 -19.77 5.82 7.19
C GLY A 42 -19.13 4.54 7.75
N ALA A 43 -19.26 3.38 7.11
CA ALA A 43 -18.53 2.19 7.52
C ALA A 43 -17.06 2.26 7.04
N LYS A 44 -16.12 1.93 7.93
CA LYS A 44 -14.69 1.91 7.59
C LYS A 44 -14.38 0.77 6.60
N ILE A 45 -13.78 1.11 5.48
CA ILE A 45 -13.34 0.12 4.48
C ILE A 45 -12.15 -0.63 5.06
N PRO A 46 -12.20 -1.98 5.16
CA PRO A 46 -11.09 -2.76 5.69
C PRO A 46 -9.81 -2.54 4.87
N GLY A 47 -8.73 -2.13 5.53
CA GLY A 47 -7.46 -1.80 4.88
C GLY A 47 -7.27 -0.31 4.56
N ALA A 48 -8.32 0.51 4.60
CA ALA A 48 -8.20 1.96 4.38
C ALA A 48 -7.41 2.66 5.50
N GLU A 49 -7.40 2.09 6.70
CA GLU A 49 -6.58 2.59 7.81
C GLU A 49 -5.09 2.61 7.50
N LYS A 50 -4.62 1.70 6.65
CA LYS A 50 -3.21 1.64 6.22
C LYS A 50 -2.83 2.79 5.30
N LYS A 51 -3.80 3.40 4.61
CA LYS A 51 -3.59 4.52 3.69
C LYS A 51 -2.90 5.71 4.37
N ILE A 52 -3.46 6.15 5.50
CA ILE A 52 -2.93 7.31 6.24
C ILE A 52 -1.55 6.99 6.79
N ALA A 53 -1.39 5.81 7.42
CA ALA A 53 -0.11 5.39 7.96
C ALA A 53 0.96 5.26 6.87
N ALA A 54 0.65 4.58 5.76
CA ALA A 54 1.57 4.41 4.65
C ALA A 54 1.89 5.74 3.94
N GLY A 55 0.88 6.61 3.77
CA GLY A 55 1.07 7.92 3.16
C GLY A 55 1.98 8.82 3.98
N ILE A 56 1.74 8.94 5.28
CA ILE A 56 2.58 9.74 6.20
C ILE A 56 4.00 9.17 6.27
N CYS A 57 4.15 7.86 6.44
CA CYS A 57 5.47 7.21 6.44
C CYS A 57 6.18 7.36 5.10
N GLY A 58 5.47 7.35 3.98
CA GLY A 58 6.03 7.60 2.65
C GLY A 58 6.61 8.99 2.51
N ILE A 59 5.94 10.01 3.06
CA ILE A 59 6.40 11.41 3.02
C ILE A 59 7.57 11.64 4.00
N LEU A 60 7.45 11.18 5.25
CA LEU A 60 8.43 11.47 6.30
C LEU A 60 9.69 10.60 6.21
N VAL A 61 9.53 9.32 5.87
CA VAL A 61 10.60 8.31 5.92
C VAL A 61 10.62 7.48 4.63
N GLY A 62 10.21 8.08 3.53
CA GLY A 62 10.03 7.39 2.23
C GLY A 62 11.27 6.65 1.75
N GLY A 63 12.46 7.23 1.98
CA GLY A 63 13.73 6.61 1.59
C GLY A 63 14.02 5.25 2.22
N LEU A 64 13.48 4.96 3.40
CA LEU A 64 13.63 3.67 4.08
C LEU A 64 12.63 2.60 3.62
N GLY A 65 11.61 2.98 2.84
CA GLY A 65 10.61 2.03 2.34
C GLY A 65 9.65 1.46 3.41
N ILE A 66 9.56 2.07 4.60
CA ILE A 66 8.70 1.60 5.71
C ILE A 66 7.25 1.51 5.28
N HIS A 67 6.77 2.45 4.44
CA HIS A 67 5.42 2.45 3.90
C HIS A 67 5.09 1.16 3.12
N LYS A 68 6.06 0.54 2.45
CA LYS A 68 5.87 -0.74 1.75
C LYS A 68 5.64 -1.90 2.73
N PHE A 69 6.36 -1.91 3.86
CA PHE A 69 6.15 -2.92 4.90
C PHE A 69 4.75 -2.81 5.54
N ILE A 70 4.24 -1.59 5.75
CA ILE A 70 2.88 -1.36 6.27
C ILE A 70 1.83 -1.95 5.32
N LEU A 71 2.05 -1.86 4.01
CA LEU A 71 1.16 -2.41 2.99
C LEU A 71 1.33 -3.92 2.81
N GLY A 72 2.40 -4.54 3.37
CA GLY A 72 2.71 -5.96 3.25
C GLY A 72 3.55 -6.31 2.02
N TYR A 73 4.21 -5.32 1.41
CA TYR A 73 5.13 -5.49 0.29
C TYR A 73 6.56 -5.65 0.80
N GLN A 74 6.89 -6.86 1.27
CA GLN A 74 8.19 -7.10 1.90
C GLN A 74 9.35 -7.00 0.91
N GLN A 75 9.20 -7.50 -0.32
CA GLN A 75 10.26 -7.47 -1.33
C GLN A 75 10.60 -6.03 -1.75
N GLU A 76 9.58 -5.24 -2.03
CA GLU A 76 9.74 -3.85 -2.42
C GLU A 76 10.28 -3.00 -1.29
N GLY A 77 9.85 -3.26 -0.05
CA GLY A 77 10.41 -2.62 1.14
C GLY A 77 11.89 -2.94 1.33
N LEU A 78 12.32 -4.19 1.08
CA LEU A 78 13.73 -4.58 1.12
C LEU A 78 14.55 -3.92 0.01
N ILE A 79 13.98 -3.72 -1.18
CA ILE A 79 14.64 -2.99 -2.28
C ILE A 79 14.93 -1.55 -1.86
N TYR A 80 13.93 -0.86 -1.29
CA TYR A 80 14.11 0.52 -0.77
C TYR A 80 15.20 0.57 0.31
N LEU A 81 15.14 -0.35 1.26
CA LEU A 81 16.12 -0.43 2.35
C LEU A 81 17.53 -0.72 1.82
N GLY A 82 17.64 -1.62 0.83
CA GLY A 82 18.90 -1.93 0.17
C GLY A 82 19.48 -0.73 -0.60
N MET A 83 18.65 0.00 -1.35
CA MET A 83 19.07 1.22 -2.04
C MET A 83 19.54 2.29 -1.05
N PHE A 84 18.82 2.47 0.06
CA PHE A 84 19.21 3.42 1.09
C PHE A 84 20.53 3.05 1.75
N ALA A 85 20.73 1.78 2.12
CA ALA A 85 21.97 1.28 2.70
C ALA A 85 23.16 1.42 1.75
N ALA A 86 22.98 1.07 0.47
CA ALA A 86 24.01 1.24 -0.54
C ALA A 86 24.39 2.72 -0.73
N ALA A 87 23.39 3.61 -0.78
CA ALA A 87 23.64 5.04 -0.90
C ALA A 87 24.38 5.61 0.32
N LEU A 88 24.09 5.13 1.53
CA LEU A 88 24.85 5.50 2.73
C LEU A 88 26.32 5.08 2.63
N ILE A 89 26.59 3.82 2.26
CA ILE A 89 27.96 3.30 2.13
C ILE A 89 28.74 4.14 1.11
N ILE A 90 28.14 4.42 -0.05
CA ILE A 90 28.79 5.25 -1.09
C ILE A 90 29.02 6.67 -0.56
N THR A 91 28.09 7.24 0.19
CA THR A 91 28.23 8.57 0.80
C THR A 91 29.42 8.63 1.74
N PHE A 92 29.63 7.61 2.57
CA PHE A 92 30.79 7.53 3.45
C PHE A 92 32.10 7.41 2.68
N ILE A 93 32.15 6.56 1.64
CA ILE A 93 33.37 6.35 0.83
C ILE A 93 33.74 7.63 0.05
N THR A 94 32.74 8.35 -0.46
CA THR A 94 32.95 9.53 -1.31
C THR A 94 32.96 10.86 -0.53
N CYS A 95 33.17 10.81 0.80
CA CYS A 95 33.17 12.00 1.66
C CYS A 95 31.97 12.93 1.46
N GLY A 96 30.77 12.34 1.29
CA GLY A 96 29.53 13.09 1.19
C GLY A 96 29.00 13.31 -0.22
N ILE A 97 29.79 13.14 -1.28
CA ILE A 97 29.32 13.32 -2.67
C ILE A 97 28.19 12.35 -3.01
N GLY A 98 28.23 11.13 -2.44
CA GLY A 98 27.19 10.10 -2.63
C GLY A 98 25.81 10.45 -2.05
N SER A 99 25.68 11.54 -1.28
CA SER A 99 24.40 11.96 -0.68
C SER A 99 23.31 12.25 -1.72
N PHE A 100 23.68 12.61 -2.95
CA PHE A 100 22.72 12.75 -4.06
C PHE A 100 21.97 11.45 -4.36
N LEU A 101 22.57 10.29 -4.10
CA LEU A 101 21.90 9.00 -4.30
C LEU A 101 20.77 8.77 -3.31
N LEU A 102 20.78 9.41 -2.14
CA LEU A 102 19.70 9.36 -1.16
C LEU A 102 18.45 10.10 -1.62
N ILE A 103 18.58 11.04 -2.55
CA ILE A 103 17.46 11.80 -3.10
C ILE A 103 16.50 10.85 -3.86
N VAL A 104 17.03 9.88 -4.60
CA VAL A 104 16.22 8.97 -5.43
C VAL A 104 15.18 8.21 -4.61
N PRO A 105 15.55 7.40 -3.61
CA PRO A 105 14.55 6.69 -2.80
C PRO A 105 13.67 7.66 -1.99
N GLY A 106 14.20 8.81 -1.59
CA GLY A 106 13.43 9.84 -0.90
C GLY A 106 12.32 10.42 -1.75
N VAL A 107 12.63 10.82 -2.98
CA VAL A 107 11.64 11.36 -3.94
C VAL A 107 10.61 10.31 -4.32
N MET A 108 11.03 9.07 -4.56
CA MET A 108 10.11 7.97 -4.86
C MET A 108 9.12 7.75 -3.72
N GLY A 109 9.61 7.66 -2.48
CA GLY A 109 8.74 7.49 -1.32
C GLY A 109 7.80 8.67 -1.08
N LEU A 110 8.25 9.90 -1.36
CA LEU A 110 7.42 11.10 -1.27
C LEU A 110 6.29 11.06 -2.31
N ILE A 111 6.60 10.73 -3.56
CA ILE A 111 5.59 10.61 -4.63
C ILE A 111 4.56 9.54 -4.27
N GLU A 112 5.00 8.35 -3.84
CA GLU A 112 4.08 7.29 -3.42
C GLU A 112 3.23 7.70 -2.22
N GLY A 113 3.82 8.36 -1.23
CA GLY A 113 3.09 8.89 -0.07
C GLY A 113 1.98 9.87 -0.45
N ILE A 114 2.26 10.78 -1.39
CA ILE A 114 1.26 11.71 -1.92
C ILE A 114 0.16 10.95 -2.67
N ILE A 115 0.53 9.99 -3.54
CA ILE A 115 -0.44 9.19 -4.29
C ILE A 115 -1.36 8.43 -3.34
N TYR A 116 -0.82 7.84 -2.27
CA TYR A 116 -1.65 7.13 -1.28
C TYR A 116 -2.66 8.05 -0.61
N LEU A 117 -2.28 9.27 -0.26
CA LEU A 117 -3.18 10.23 0.41
C LEU A 117 -4.20 10.84 -0.54
N THR A 118 -3.88 11.02 -1.82
CA THR A 118 -4.77 11.65 -2.81
C THR A 118 -5.84 10.72 -3.35
N LYS A 119 -5.63 9.40 -3.34
CA LYS A 119 -6.63 8.43 -3.77
C LYS A 119 -7.79 8.36 -2.79
N SER A 120 -9.00 7.99 -3.26
CA SER A 120 -10.11 7.63 -2.36
C SER A 120 -9.78 6.35 -1.58
N ASP A 121 -10.49 6.11 -0.47
CA ASP A 121 -10.23 4.92 0.35
C ASP A 121 -10.51 3.63 -0.42
N GLU A 122 -11.58 3.65 -1.26
CA GLU A 122 -11.92 2.53 -2.14
C GLU A 122 -10.83 2.28 -3.18
N GLU A 123 -10.35 3.34 -3.86
CA GLU A 123 -9.30 3.24 -4.87
C GLU A 123 -7.98 2.75 -4.29
N PHE A 124 -7.62 3.25 -3.12
CA PHE A 124 -6.42 2.82 -2.42
C PHE A 124 -6.46 1.33 -2.08
N VAL A 125 -7.55 0.87 -1.44
CA VAL A 125 -7.72 -0.53 -1.08
C VAL A 125 -7.76 -1.41 -2.32
N GLN A 126 -8.52 -1.02 -3.37
CA GLN A 126 -8.60 -1.77 -4.61
C GLN A 126 -7.21 -1.90 -5.29
N THR A 127 -6.44 -0.82 -5.34
CA THR A 127 -5.16 -0.81 -6.07
C THR A 127 -4.07 -1.53 -5.29
N TYR A 128 -3.92 -1.21 -4.01
CA TYR A 128 -2.74 -1.62 -3.24
C TYR A 128 -2.98 -2.80 -2.30
N ILE A 129 -4.19 -3.04 -1.84
CA ILE A 129 -4.51 -4.14 -0.92
C ILE A 129 -5.05 -5.36 -1.70
N VAL A 130 -6.02 -5.15 -2.59
CA VAL A 130 -6.68 -6.23 -3.34
C VAL A 130 -5.85 -6.66 -4.55
N ASN A 131 -5.55 -5.71 -5.43
CA ASN A 131 -4.80 -5.99 -6.68
C ASN A 131 -3.29 -6.11 -6.47
N LYS A 132 -2.79 -5.77 -5.28
CA LYS A 132 -1.36 -5.82 -4.92
C LYS A 132 -0.47 -5.21 -5.99
N LYS A 133 -0.80 -3.99 -6.44
CA LYS A 133 0.03 -3.25 -7.39
C LYS A 133 1.17 -2.56 -6.61
N PRO A 134 2.44 -3.01 -6.73
CA PRO A 134 3.52 -2.53 -5.85
C PRO A 134 4.05 -1.14 -6.21
N TRP A 135 3.82 -0.71 -7.45
CA TRP A 135 4.28 0.59 -7.99
C TRP A 135 3.09 1.35 -8.59
N PHE A 136 3.22 2.67 -8.75
CA PHE A 136 2.23 3.64 -9.21
C PHE A 136 1.06 3.10 -10.03
#